data_eda7595cb38d46f346286306145420fe
#
_entry.id   eda7595cb38d46f346286306145420fe
#
_cell.length_a   1.000
_cell.length_b   1.000
_cell.length_c   1.000
_cell.angle_alpha   90.00
_cell.angle_beta   90.00
_cell.angle_gamma   90.00
#
_symmetry.space_group_name_H-M   'P 1'
#
loop_
_entity.id
_entity.type
_entity.pdbx_description
1 polymer ?
#
loop_
_entity_poly.entity_id
_entity_poly.type
_entity_poly.pdbx_seq_one_letter_code
_entity_poly.pdbx_strand_id
1 'polypeptide(L)'
;MAELTEIEHVVRTRLRSLRQTLGLSLDELAARANLSPSTISRVETGKRTISLDILLPLASALQVGLDSLLDVRSDDDVVIRPVPSNSGERTTWMLSRPTGNTVAVKIRLEPTDRTHAPRVHPGHDWFFVIEGRVRLLLGEREIIVETGEVAEFATMTPHSFAASDGPAELIMIFDRDGQRAHVHHESHD
;
A
#
# COMPACT_ATOMS: atom_id res chain seq x y z
N MET A 1 -18.29 -1.12 24.87
CA MET A 1 -18.36 0.33 25.16
C MET A 1 -16.98 0.97 25.27
N ALA A 2 -16.00 0.35 25.95
CA ALA A 2 -14.62 0.87 26.03
C ALA A 2 -13.96 1.02 24.65
N GLU A 3 -14.11 0.04 23.78
CA GLU A 3 -13.56 0.00 22.41
C GLU A 3 -14.09 1.12 21.50
N LEU A 4 -15.39 1.43 21.57
CA LEU A 4 -15.96 2.55 20.81
C LEU A 4 -15.42 3.91 21.29
N THR A 5 -15.15 4.06 22.58
CA THR A 5 -14.58 5.30 23.14
C THR A 5 -13.13 5.48 22.69
N GLU A 6 -12.38 4.40 22.56
CA GLU A 6 -11.01 4.40 22.08
C GLU A 6 -10.95 4.77 20.60
N ILE A 7 -11.79 4.15 19.76
CA ILE A 7 -11.91 4.50 18.32
C ILE A 7 -12.25 5.99 18.16
N GLU A 8 -13.24 6.49 18.89
CA GLU A 8 -13.61 7.89 18.82
C GLU A 8 -12.45 8.82 19.22
N HIS A 9 -11.67 8.45 20.23
CA HIS A 9 -10.51 9.23 20.66
C HIS A 9 -9.45 9.31 19.56
N VAL A 10 -9.12 8.18 18.94
CA VAL A 10 -8.18 8.10 17.83
C VAL A 10 -8.65 8.96 16.66
N VAL A 11 -9.91 8.82 16.25
CA VAL A 11 -10.48 9.60 15.13
C VAL A 11 -10.41 11.11 15.41
N ARG A 12 -10.75 11.57 16.62
CA ARG A 12 -10.66 13.00 17.00
C ARG A 12 -9.24 13.52 16.91
N THR A 13 -8.29 12.75 17.42
CA THR A 13 -6.87 13.11 17.38
C THR A 13 -6.38 13.21 15.93
N ARG A 14 -6.74 12.26 15.09
CA ARG A 14 -6.38 12.26 13.66
C ARG A 14 -6.99 13.43 12.90
N LEU A 15 -8.28 13.69 13.08
CA LEU A 15 -8.95 14.83 12.44
C LEU A 15 -8.25 16.15 12.77
N ARG A 16 -7.94 16.36 14.04
CA ARG A 16 -7.23 17.56 14.51
C ARG A 16 -5.82 17.64 13.93
N SER A 17 -5.06 16.55 13.97
CA SER A 17 -3.69 16.50 13.45
C SER A 17 -3.67 16.75 11.95
N LEU A 18 -4.55 16.12 11.17
CA LEU A 18 -4.67 16.34 9.73
C LEU A 18 -5.01 17.78 9.40
N ARG A 19 -5.99 18.38 10.09
CA ARG A 19 -6.32 19.79 9.91
C ARG A 19 -5.11 20.68 10.14
N GLN A 20 -4.37 20.45 11.23
CA GLN A 20 -3.17 21.22 11.58
C GLN A 20 -2.03 21.03 10.57
N THR A 21 -1.79 19.80 10.13
CA THR A 21 -0.77 19.47 9.12
C THR A 21 -1.07 20.15 7.78
N LEU A 22 -2.35 20.24 7.41
CA LEU A 22 -2.80 20.96 6.21
C LEU A 22 -2.86 22.50 6.40
N GLY A 23 -2.48 23.01 7.58
CA GLY A 23 -2.50 24.44 7.89
C GLY A 23 -3.89 25.07 7.96
N LEU A 24 -4.95 24.25 8.10
CA LEU A 24 -6.33 24.73 8.08
C LEU A 24 -6.78 25.23 9.45
N SER A 25 -7.37 26.43 9.48
CA SER A 25 -8.15 26.91 10.61
C SER A 25 -9.45 26.12 10.76
N LEU A 26 -10.12 26.26 11.91
CA LEU A 26 -11.45 25.67 12.10
C LEU A 26 -12.47 26.22 11.09
N ASP A 27 -12.38 27.51 10.77
CA ASP A 27 -13.29 28.17 9.82
C ASP A 27 -13.08 27.66 8.41
N GLU A 28 -11.83 27.50 7.95
CA GLU A 28 -11.52 26.97 6.63
C GLU A 28 -11.96 25.52 6.47
N LEU A 29 -11.71 24.66 7.47
CA LEU A 29 -12.19 23.28 7.42
C LEU A 29 -13.73 23.23 7.46
N ALA A 30 -14.38 24.09 8.24
CA ALA A 30 -15.83 24.19 8.33
C ALA A 30 -16.45 24.58 6.97
N ALA A 31 -15.86 25.54 6.29
CA ALA A 31 -16.29 25.95 4.95
C ALA A 31 -16.17 24.82 3.94
N ARG A 32 -15.06 24.08 3.95
CA ARG A 32 -14.83 22.92 3.05
C ARG A 32 -15.77 21.75 3.33
N ALA A 33 -16.05 21.49 4.61
CA ALA A 33 -16.90 20.38 5.04
C ALA A 33 -18.40 20.73 5.08
N ASN A 34 -18.77 21.97 4.79
CA ASN A 34 -20.14 22.50 4.98
C ASN A 34 -20.70 22.24 6.39
N LEU A 35 -19.86 22.48 7.40
CA LEU A 35 -20.17 22.35 8.81
C LEU A 35 -19.94 23.67 9.53
N SER A 36 -20.41 23.80 10.78
CA SER A 36 -20.06 24.97 11.60
C SER A 36 -18.69 24.78 12.26
N PRO A 37 -17.88 25.85 12.43
CA PRO A 37 -16.61 25.78 13.18
C PRO A 37 -16.79 25.25 14.59
N SER A 38 -17.90 25.59 15.25
CA SER A 38 -18.23 25.10 16.59
C SER A 38 -18.50 23.58 16.61
N THR A 39 -19.06 23.02 15.54
CA THR A 39 -19.25 21.57 15.37
C THR A 39 -17.89 20.89 15.34
N ILE A 40 -16.97 21.34 14.48
CA ILE A 40 -15.63 20.77 14.36
C ILE A 40 -14.86 20.86 15.67
N SER A 41 -14.84 22.03 16.30
CA SER A 41 -14.19 22.23 17.58
C SER A 41 -14.71 21.28 18.67
N ARG A 42 -16.03 21.07 18.73
CA ARG A 42 -16.63 20.12 19.69
C ARG A 42 -16.31 18.68 19.37
N VAL A 43 -16.23 18.31 18.12
CA VAL A 43 -15.78 16.98 17.68
C VAL A 43 -14.33 16.76 18.09
N GLU A 44 -13.42 17.66 17.72
CA GLU A 44 -12.00 17.55 18.05
C GLU A 44 -11.72 17.50 19.57
N THR A 45 -12.54 18.19 20.36
CA THR A 45 -12.40 18.24 21.83
C THR A 45 -13.21 17.18 22.58
N GLY A 46 -13.90 16.28 21.89
CA GLY A 46 -14.69 15.22 22.51
C GLY A 46 -16.02 15.68 23.12
N LYS A 47 -16.42 16.93 22.90
CA LYS A 47 -17.68 17.50 23.43
C LYS A 47 -18.89 17.19 22.54
N ARG A 48 -18.69 16.51 21.43
CA ARG A 48 -19.72 16.02 20.52
C ARG A 48 -19.34 14.63 20.00
N THR A 49 -20.32 13.73 19.96
CA THR A 49 -20.18 12.40 19.38
C THR A 49 -19.93 12.52 17.87
N ILE A 50 -19.12 11.62 17.33
CA ILE A 50 -18.85 11.52 15.91
C ILE A 50 -19.94 10.67 15.28
N SER A 51 -20.69 11.26 14.36
CA SER A 51 -21.68 10.57 13.52
C SER A 51 -21.24 10.61 12.05
N LEU A 52 -21.78 9.73 11.22
CA LEU A 52 -21.39 9.63 9.80
C LEU A 52 -21.67 10.91 9.02
N ASP A 53 -22.74 11.63 9.35
CA ASP A 53 -23.09 12.92 8.75
C ASP A 53 -22.06 14.01 9.03
N ILE A 54 -21.24 13.85 10.06
CA ILE A 54 -20.11 14.73 10.39
C ILE A 54 -18.81 14.17 9.83
N LEU A 55 -18.58 12.86 9.98
CA LEU A 55 -17.30 12.23 9.62
C LEU A 55 -17.06 12.22 8.11
N LEU A 56 -18.09 11.92 7.31
CA LEU A 56 -17.98 11.89 5.85
C LEU A 56 -17.56 13.24 5.23
N PRO A 57 -18.22 14.37 5.57
CA PRO A 57 -17.80 15.67 5.08
C PRO A 57 -16.38 16.06 5.53
N LEU A 58 -15.99 15.72 6.77
CA LEU A 58 -14.64 15.99 7.28
C LEU A 58 -13.58 15.17 6.54
N ALA A 59 -13.81 13.87 6.32
CA ALA A 59 -12.91 13.00 5.58
C ALA A 59 -12.70 13.53 4.15
N SER A 60 -13.79 13.91 3.47
CA SER A 60 -13.74 14.50 2.14
C SER A 60 -12.99 15.84 2.12
N ALA A 61 -13.25 16.74 3.07
CA ALA A 61 -12.60 18.03 3.16
C ALA A 61 -11.09 17.93 3.47
N LEU A 62 -10.70 16.90 4.19
CA LEU A 62 -9.30 16.57 4.53
C LEU A 62 -8.63 15.67 3.47
N GLN A 63 -9.38 15.22 2.44
CA GLN A 63 -8.91 14.33 1.38
C GLN A 63 -8.34 12.99 1.89
N VAL A 64 -8.98 12.41 2.90
CA VAL A 64 -8.59 11.12 3.47
C VAL A 64 -9.72 10.10 3.39
N GLY A 65 -9.38 8.81 3.27
CA GLY A 65 -10.34 7.73 3.35
C GLY A 65 -10.86 7.52 4.77
N LEU A 66 -12.09 7.04 4.90
CA LEU A 66 -12.66 6.69 6.22
C LEU A 66 -11.90 5.56 6.91
N ASP A 67 -11.43 4.58 6.13
CA ASP A 67 -10.58 3.49 6.59
C ASP A 67 -9.32 4.01 7.30
N SER A 68 -8.67 5.04 6.74
CA SER A 68 -7.48 5.67 7.32
C SER A 68 -7.80 6.41 8.63
N LEU A 69 -9.00 6.98 8.75
CA LEU A 69 -9.44 7.63 9.99
C LEU A 69 -9.81 6.62 11.08
N LEU A 70 -10.41 5.49 10.71
CA LEU A 70 -10.95 4.48 11.61
C LEU A 70 -9.97 3.36 11.96
N ASP A 71 -8.80 3.32 11.31
CA ASP A 71 -7.80 2.28 11.56
C ASP A 71 -7.18 2.44 12.96
N VAL A 72 -7.69 1.71 13.93
CA VAL A 72 -7.27 1.73 15.34
C VAL A 72 -6.13 0.75 15.64
N ARG A 73 -5.51 0.18 14.59
CA ARG A 73 -4.39 -0.73 14.81
C ARG A 73 -3.33 -0.01 15.64
N SER A 74 -3.00 -0.58 16.78
CA SER A 74 -1.94 -0.07 17.64
C SER A 74 -0.62 -0.11 16.87
N ASP A 75 0.11 0.99 16.87
CA ASP A 75 1.49 1.08 16.36
C ASP A 75 2.49 0.36 17.29
N ASP A 76 2.02 -0.59 18.12
CA ASP A 76 2.85 -1.23 19.13
C ASP A 76 4.01 -2.04 18.55
N ASP A 77 3.93 -2.46 17.28
CA ASP A 77 5.05 -3.05 16.58
C ASP A 77 5.18 -2.44 15.16
N VAL A 78 5.90 -1.34 15.05
CA VAL A 78 6.18 -0.68 13.75
C VAL A 78 7.21 -1.45 12.93
N VAL A 79 7.93 -2.38 13.56
CA VAL A 79 8.98 -3.17 12.90
C VAL A 79 8.39 -4.46 12.35
N ILE A 80 8.44 -4.61 11.04
CA ILE A 80 8.12 -5.88 10.36
C ILE A 80 9.39 -6.72 10.30
N ARG A 81 9.29 -7.99 10.74
CA ARG A 81 10.36 -8.99 10.62
C ARG A 81 9.92 -10.02 9.58
N PRO A 82 10.29 -9.83 8.29
CA PRO A 82 9.80 -10.67 7.22
C PRO A 82 10.33 -12.10 7.36
N VAL A 83 9.46 -13.08 7.19
CA VAL A 83 9.81 -14.49 7.11
C VAL A 83 9.85 -14.89 5.64
N PRO A 84 10.92 -15.57 5.15
CA PRO A 84 10.98 -16.02 3.77
C PRO A 84 9.94 -17.10 3.47
N SER A 85 9.31 -16.98 2.31
CA SER A 85 8.50 -18.02 1.68
C SER A 85 9.21 -18.48 0.41
N ASN A 86 9.52 -19.77 0.31
CA ASN A 86 10.23 -20.35 -0.81
C ASN A 86 9.28 -21.07 -1.76
N SER A 87 9.37 -20.75 -3.04
CA SER A 87 8.62 -21.39 -4.10
C SER A 87 9.57 -21.68 -5.27
N GLY A 88 10.26 -22.81 -5.20
CA GLY A 88 11.21 -23.26 -6.23
C GLY A 88 12.34 -22.25 -6.48
N GLU A 89 12.28 -21.56 -7.62
CA GLU A 89 13.30 -20.60 -8.08
C GLU A 89 13.12 -19.19 -7.48
N ARG A 90 12.14 -19.02 -6.57
CA ARG A 90 11.78 -17.73 -6.01
C ARG A 90 11.68 -17.80 -4.50
N THR A 91 12.35 -16.87 -3.82
CA THR A 91 12.16 -16.61 -2.39
C THR A 91 11.54 -15.23 -2.21
N THR A 92 10.47 -15.15 -1.43
CA THR A 92 9.70 -13.91 -1.23
C THR A 92 9.65 -13.54 0.24
N TRP A 93 9.80 -12.26 0.56
CA TRP A 93 9.63 -11.69 1.89
C TRP A 93 8.58 -10.59 1.82
N MET A 94 7.50 -10.71 2.58
CA MET A 94 6.51 -9.65 2.72
C MET A 94 7.08 -8.51 3.55
N LEU A 95 7.25 -7.33 2.96
CA LEU A 95 7.80 -6.14 3.61
C LEU A 95 6.71 -5.21 4.16
N SER A 96 5.47 -5.40 3.74
CA SER A 96 4.30 -4.66 4.20
C SER A 96 3.32 -5.56 4.94
N ARG A 97 2.43 -4.96 5.72
CA ARG A 97 1.34 -5.70 6.37
C ARG A 97 0.25 -6.03 5.35
N PRO A 98 -0.42 -7.21 5.46
CA PRO A 98 -1.47 -7.63 4.52
C PRO A 98 -2.67 -6.69 4.44
N THR A 99 -2.84 -5.85 5.46
CA THR A 99 -3.98 -4.93 5.62
C THR A 99 -3.74 -3.54 5.03
N GLY A 100 -2.55 -3.26 4.51
CA GLY A 100 -2.22 -1.99 3.84
C GLY A 100 -2.83 -1.89 2.44
N ASN A 101 -2.95 -0.66 1.91
CA ASN A 101 -3.37 -0.43 0.53
C ASN A 101 -2.25 -0.68 -0.48
N THR A 102 -1.01 -0.64 -0.01
CA THR A 102 0.20 -0.90 -0.79
C THR A 102 0.86 -2.16 -0.27
N VAL A 103 1.23 -3.04 -1.18
CA VAL A 103 1.97 -4.25 -0.88
C VAL A 103 3.40 -4.08 -1.36
N ALA A 104 4.36 -4.27 -0.44
CA ALA A 104 5.78 -4.28 -0.73
C ALA A 104 6.34 -5.66 -0.44
N VAL A 105 7.10 -6.19 -1.38
CA VAL A 105 7.76 -7.49 -1.25
C VAL A 105 9.21 -7.39 -1.68
N LYS A 106 10.10 -8.10 -0.97
CA LYS A 106 11.42 -8.41 -1.48
C LYS A 106 11.36 -9.78 -2.14
N ILE A 107 11.97 -9.90 -3.30
CA ILE A 107 12.03 -11.13 -4.07
C ILE A 107 13.49 -11.42 -4.40
N ARG A 108 13.90 -12.67 -4.16
CA ARG A 108 15.12 -13.22 -4.72
C ARG A 108 14.73 -14.22 -5.79
N LEU A 109 15.28 -14.04 -6.97
CA LEU A 109 15.13 -14.90 -8.13
C LEU A 109 16.42 -15.70 -8.32
N GLU A 110 16.30 -17.00 -8.44
CA GLU A 110 17.41 -17.85 -8.86
C GLU A 110 17.44 -17.95 -10.40
N PRO A 111 18.61 -18.15 -11.00
CA PRO A 111 18.72 -18.34 -12.44
C PRO A 111 17.86 -19.51 -12.90
N THR A 112 17.16 -19.32 -14.00
CA THR A 112 16.35 -20.38 -14.61
C THR A 112 16.35 -20.27 -16.12
N ASP A 113 16.41 -21.41 -16.79
CA ASP A 113 16.21 -21.51 -18.24
C ASP A 113 14.72 -21.57 -18.62
N ARG A 114 13.83 -21.61 -17.60
CA ARG A 114 12.39 -21.67 -17.84
C ARG A 114 11.86 -20.31 -18.26
N THR A 115 11.09 -20.30 -19.31
CA THR A 115 10.30 -19.14 -19.69
C THR A 115 8.99 -19.17 -18.90
N HIS A 116 8.82 -18.21 -17.99
CA HIS A 116 7.55 -18.06 -17.28
C HIS A 116 6.48 -17.53 -18.23
N ALA A 117 5.28 -18.12 -18.17
CA ALA A 117 4.15 -17.62 -18.94
C ALA A 117 3.87 -16.16 -18.58
N PRO A 118 3.73 -15.26 -19.56
CA PRO A 118 3.37 -13.87 -19.30
C PRO A 118 2.02 -13.77 -18.59
N ARG A 119 1.93 -12.83 -17.66
CA ARG A 119 0.70 -12.52 -16.91
C ARG A 119 0.10 -11.20 -17.38
N VAL A 120 -1.19 -11.06 -17.20
CA VAL A 120 -1.94 -9.83 -17.46
C VAL A 120 -2.90 -9.63 -16.30
N HIS A 121 -2.88 -8.43 -15.69
CA HIS A 121 -3.82 -8.05 -14.65
C HIS A 121 -4.01 -6.53 -14.62
N PRO A 122 -5.09 -6.01 -14.03
CA PRO A 122 -5.25 -4.57 -13.84
C PRO A 122 -4.17 -4.00 -12.92
N GLY A 123 -3.80 -2.73 -13.14
CA GLY A 123 -2.90 -1.99 -12.27
C GLY A 123 -1.56 -1.64 -12.91
N HIS A 124 -0.59 -1.35 -12.07
CA HIS A 124 0.80 -1.05 -12.44
C HIS A 124 1.72 -1.82 -11.53
N ASP A 125 2.76 -2.37 -12.09
CA ASP A 125 3.88 -2.94 -11.36
C ASP A 125 5.04 -1.96 -11.32
N TRP A 126 5.70 -1.92 -10.19
CA TRP A 126 6.91 -1.16 -9.95
C TRP A 126 7.91 -2.06 -9.24
N PHE A 127 9.13 -2.15 -9.75
CA PHE A 127 10.20 -2.83 -9.03
C PHE A 127 11.55 -2.13 -9.15
N PHE A 128 12.35 -2.25 -8.11
CA PHE A 128 13.73 -1.75 -8.00
C PHE A 128 14.67 -2.93 -7.83
N VAL A 129 15.70 -3.02 -8.66
CA VAL A 129 16.72 -4.07 -8.59
C VAL A 129 17.78 -3.71 -7.55
N ILE A 130 17.86 -4.50 -6.48
CA ILE A 130 18.84 -4.33 -5.40
C ILE A 130 20.18 -4.93 -5.79
N GLU A 131 20.17 -6.13 -6.39
CA GLU A 131 21.36 -6.90 -6.74
C GLU A 131 21.07 -7.75 -7.98
N GLY A 132 22.10 -7.95 -8.81
CA GLY A 132 21.99 -8.74 -10.03
C GLY A 132 21.30 -8.01 -11.18
N ARG A 133 20.75 -8.78 -12.10
CA ARG A 133 20.04 -8.28 -13.30
C ARG A 133 18.73 -9.02 -13.49
N VAL A 134 17.68 -8.28 -13.79
CA VAL A 134 16.34 -8.81 -14.04
C VAL A 134 16.02 -8.66 -15.52
N ARG A 135 15.68 -9.76 -16.18
CA ARG A 135 15.14 -9.80 -17.52
C ARG A 135 13.63 -9.64 -17.45
N LEU A 136 13.12 -8.50 -17.88
CA LEU A 136 11.69 -8.19 -18.01
C LEU A 136 11.25 -8.42 -19.45
N LEU A 137 10.27 -9.30 -19.65
CA LEU A 137 9.52 -9.42 -20.88
C LEU A 137 8.25 -8.57 -20.76
N LEU A 138 8.06 -7.61 -21.64
CA LEU A 138 6.92 -6.70 -21.66
C LEU A 138 6.34 -6.63 -23.08
N GLY A 139 5.24 -7.33 -23.33
CA GLY A 139 4.75 -7.62 -24.67
C GLY A 139 5.80 -8.41 -25.46
N GLU A 140 6.25 -7.84 -26.58
CA GLU A 140 7.29 -8.42 -27.43
C GLU A 140 8.71 -7.91 -27.10
N ARG A 141 8.84 -7.04 -26.10
CA ARG A 141 10.10 -6.41 -25.72
C ARG A 141 10.78 -7.19 -24.61
N GLU A 142 12.05 -7.46 -24.79
CA GLU A 142 12.94 -7.92 -23.73
C GLU A 142 13.77 -6.74 -23.22
N ILE A 143 13.74 -6.50 -21.91
CA ILE A 143 14.39 -5.37 -21.25
C ILE A 143 15.23 -5.94 -20.11
N ILE A 144 16.51 -5.61 -20.08
CA ILE A 144 17.35 -5.89 -18.91
C ILE A 144 17.29 -4.69 -17.98
N VAL A 145 16.93 -4.95 -16.74
CA VAL A 145 16.93 -3.97 -15.65
C VAL A 145 18.09 -4.30 -14.72
N GLU A 146 19.03 -3.37 -14.59
CA GLU A 146 20.27 -3.58 -13.88
C GLU A 146 20.16 -3.16 -12.39
N THR A 147 21.14 -3.55 -11.59
CA THR A 147 21.26 -3.10 -10.19
C THR A 147 21.20 -1.58 -10.11
N GLY A 148 20.31 -1.06 -9.25
CA GLY A 148 20.08 0.38 -9.06
C GLY A 148 19.04 0.97 -10.01
N GLU A 149 18.51 0.19 -10.94
CA GLU A 149 17.47 0.65 -11.86
C GLU A 149 16.07 0.27 -11.40
N VAL A 150 15.09 0.98 -11.93
CA VAL A 150 13.66 0.81 -11.67
C VAL A 150 12.96 0.46 -12.97
N ALA A 151 12.00 -0.46 -12.90
CA ALA A 151 11.00 -0.65 -13.95
C ALA A 151 9.61 -0.32 -13.42
N GLU A 152 8.85 0.43 -14.21
CA GLU A 152 7.44 0.75 -13.96
C GLU A 152 6.67 0.56 -15.26
N PHE A 153 5.56 -0.20 -15.20
CA PHE A 153 4.78 -0.51 -16.41
C PHE A 153 3.33 -0.85 -16.07
N ALA A 154 2.45 -0.62 -17.06
CA ALA A 154 1.05 -1.02 -16.97
C ALA A 154 0.93 -2.54 -17.16
N THR A 155 0.29 -3.21 -16.22
CA THR A 155 0.20 -4.69 -16.14
C THR A 155 -0.86 -5.29 -17.05
N MET A 156 -1.63 -4.47 -17.76
CA MET A 156 -2.47 -4.92 -18.89
C MET A 156 -1.65 -5.32 -20.13
N THR A 157 -0.36 -4.98 -20.18
CA THR A 157 0.57 -5.53 -21.14
C THR A 157 1.07 -6.89 -20.62
N PRO A 158 1.04 -7.97 -21.45
CA PRO A 158 1.59 -9.26 -21.05
C PRO A 158 3.03 -9.12 -20.57
N HIS A 159 3.33 -9.60 -19.36
CA HIS A 159 4.64 -9.41 -18.74
C HIS A 159 5.10 -10.63 -17.95
N SER A 160 6.40 -10.84 -17.89
CA SER A 160 7.06 -11.78 -16.97
C SER A 160 8.46 -11.26 -16.67
N PHE A 161 9.03 -11.69 -15.56
CA PHE A 161 10.40 -11.34 -15.19
C PHE A 161 11.12 -12.54 -14.58
N ALA A 162 12.43 -12.60 -14.79
CA ALA A 162 13.32 -13.64 -14.30
C ALA A 162 14.71 -13.05 -14.04
N ALA A 163 15.53 -13.78 -13.28
CA ALA A 163 16.96 -13.46 -13.20
C ALA A 163 17.63 -13.66 -14.57
N SER A 164 18.60 -12.79 -14.93
CA SER A 164 19.29 -12.84 -16.22
C SER A 164 20.51 -13.77 -16.20
N ASP A 165 21.60 -13.37 -15.58
CA ASP A 165 22.88 -14.08 -15.67
C ASP A 165 23.36 -14.65 -14.35
N GLY A 166 22.57 -14.57 -13.32
CA GLY A 166 22.86 -15.00 -11.95
C GLY A 166 21.67 -14.68 -11.07
N PRO A 167 21.74 -14.95 -9.77
CA PRO A 167 20.68 -14.57 -8.86
C PRO A 167 20.43 -13.06 -8.89
N ALA A 168 19.18 -12.66 -8.75
CA ALA A 168 18.80 -11.26 -8.66
C ALA A 168 17.90 -11.02 -7.45
N GLU A 169 18.08 -9.85 -6.80
CA GLU A 169 17.20 -9.39 -5.71
C GLU A 169 16.53 -8.08 -6.11
N LEU A 170 15.23 -8.00 -5.85
CA LEU A 170 14.44 -6.83 -6.13
C LEU A 170 13.44 -6.54 -5.03
N ILE A 171 13.05 -5.27 -4.88
CA ILE A 171 11.84 -4.86 -4.17
C ILE A 171 10.77 -4.57 -5.19
N MET A 172 9.59 -5.12 -4.97
CA MET A 172 8.42 -4.89 -5.81
C MET A 172 7.33 -4.24 -4.98
N ILE A 173 6.67 -3.24 -5.57
CA ILE A 173 5.55 -2.52 -4.95
C ILE A 173 4.36 -2.60 -5.91
N PHE A 174 3.21 -2.97 -5.38
CA PHE A 174 1.97 -3.06 -6.13
C PHE A 174 0.76 -2.79 -5.23
N ASP A 175 -0.38 -2.55 -5.83
CA ASP A 175 -1.65 -2.46 -5.15
C ASP A 175 -2.22 -3.85 -4.77
N ARG A 176 -3.40 -3.89 -4.15
CA ARG A 176 -4.04 -5.16 -3.76
C ARG A 176 -4.42 -6.05 -4.94
N ASP A 177 -4.69 -5.49 -6.10
CA ASP A 177 -5.04 -6.28 -7.29
C ASP A 177 -3.78 -6.94 -7.87
N GLY A 178 -2.66 -6.24 -7.89
CA GLY A 178 -1.34 -6.80 -8.21
C GLY A 178 -0.90 -7.89 -7.24
N GLN A 179 -1.24 -7.78 -5.95
CA GLN A 179 -0.94 -8.81 -4.95
C GLN A 179 -1.49 -10.18 -5.35
N ARG A 180 -2.74 -10.25 -5.81
CA ARG A 180 -3.38 -11.51 -6.22
C ARG A 180 -2.65 -12.18 -7.38
N ALA A 181 -2.12 -11.38 -8.30
CA ALA A 181 -1.39 -11.86 -9.46
C ALA A 181 0.01 -12.39 -9.12
N HIS A 182 0.69 -11.81 -8.10
CA HIS A 182 2.10 -12.08 -7.83
C HIS A 182 2.36 -12.93 -6.58
N VAL A 183 1.45 -12.93 -5.60
CA VAL A 183 1.67 -13.59 -4.29
C VAL A 183 0.81 -14.85 -4.10
N HIS A 184 -0.34 -14.97 -4.78
CA HIS A 184 -1.31 -16.05 -4.57
C HIS A 184 -1.23 -17.19 -5.61
N HIS A 185 -0.05 -17.54 -6.10
CA HIS A 185 0.12 -18.75 -6.92
C HIS A 185 0.77 -19.90 -6.13
N GLU A 186 0.16 -20.24 -4.98
CA GLU A 186 0.39 -21.51 -4.31
C GLU A 186 -0.96 -22.11 -3.95
N SER A 187 -1.52 -22.86 -4.88
CA SER A 187 -2.32 -24.06 -4.67
C SER A 187 -3.21 -24.33 -5.88
N HIS A 188 -2.65 -25.10 -6.81
CA HIS A 188 -3.42 -26.07 -7.61
C HIS A 188 -2.38 -26.97 -8.28
N ASP A 189 -2.03 -28.04 -7.52
CA ASP A 189 -2.07 -29.44 -7.91
C ASP A 189 -2.08 -30.29 -6.65
#